data_29262b03b31b32ea3b1ba2efa8dfbd40
#
_entry.id   29262b03b31b32ea3b1ba2efa8dfbd40
#
_cell.length_a   1.000
_cell.length_b   1.000
_cell.length_c   1.000
_cell.angle_alpha   90.00
_cell.angle_beta   90.00
_cell.angle_gamma   90.00
#
_symmetry.space_group_name_H-M   'P 1'
#
loop_
_entity.id
_entity.type
_entity.pdbx_description
1 polymer ?
#
loop_
_entity_poly.entity_id
_entity_poly.type
_entity_poly.pdbx_seq_one_letter_code
_entity_poly.pdbx_strand_id
1 'polypeptide(L)'
;EEESEKTPSITSEEWHDYVMSQFKSNELIDGNPITAGLRRVVEIVLGEIVETGPTQVFPATDPNGPGRATVVYRVVIDEYESGRTKSYADPADVWHGNTDDLFCAHPVATASTRAEGRALRKALKLRVLAAEELAKKDIVGIVQQSVNQQPTDGEWNPDEKISPQQINFIDNKCSQLDIDVMKFVNSGSANYPSINGVNKDTAKN
;
A
#
# COMPACT_ATOMS: atom_id res chain seq x y z
N GLU A 1 20.11 -39.13 23.08
CA GLU A 1 19.59 -39.16 21.71
C GLU A 1 18.74 -37.92 21.58
N GLU A 2 19.29 -36.85 20.95
CA GLU A 2 18.51 -35.68 20.54
C GLU A 2 17.61 -36.15 19.40
N GLU A 3 16.30 -36.22 19.63
CA GLU A 3 15.32 -36.32 18.57
C GLU A 3 15.49 -35.07 17.70
N SER A 4 16.13 -35.22 16.55
CA SER A 4 16.14 -34.13 15.57
C SER A 4 14.68 -33.86 15.18
N GLU A 5 14.11 -32.73 15.60
CA GLU A 5 12.78 -32.30 15.19
C GLU A 5 12.72 -32.31 13.65
N LYS A 6 11.96 -33.24 13.13
CA LYS A 6 11.85 -33.43 11.68
C LYS A 6 11.11 -32.24 11.08
N THR A 7 11.78 -31.49 10.22
CA THR A 7 11.16 -30.36 9.50
C THR A 7 9.84 -30.81 8.86
N PRO A 8 8.71 -30.16 9.14
CA PRO A 8 7.43 -30.54 8.56
C PRO A 8 7.43 -30.32 7.03
N SER A 9 6.62 -31.08 6.32
CA SER A 9 6.47 -30.89 4.87
C SER A 9 5.89 -29.51 4.56
N ILE A 10 6.38 -28.86 3.50
CA ILE A 10 5.89 -27.56 3.01
C ILE A 10 4.38 -27.54 2.67
N THR A 11 3.76 -28.71 2.59
CA THR A 11 2.32 -28.89 2.33
C THR A 11 1.53 -29.27 3.59
N SER A 12 2.19 -29.48 4.74
CA SER A 12 1.51 -29.85 5.98
C SER A 12 0.85 -28.63 6.65
N GLU A 13 -0.10 -28.89 7.55
CA GLU A 13 -0.77 -27.84 8.33
C GLU A 13 0.19 -27.16 9.32
N GLU A 14 1.17 -27.91 9.83
CA GLU A 14 2.17 -27.45 10.78
C GLU A 14 3.25 -26.54 10.14
N TRP A 15 3.34 -26.53 8.81
CA TRP A 15 4.36 -25.77 8.08
C TRP A 15 4.36 -24.29 8.43
N HIS A 16 3.18 -23.68 8.52
CA HIS A 16 3.04 -22.26 8.85
C HIS A 16 3.65 -21.94 10.22
N ASP A 17 3.28 -22.71 11.25
CA ASP A 17 3.73 -22.48 12.62
C ASP A 17 5.22 -22.77 12.76
N TYR A 18 5.72 -23.79 12.09
CA TYR A 18 7.14 -24.10 11.98
C TYR A 18 7.93 -22.91 11.40
N VAL A 19 7.50 -22.38 10.25
CA VAL A 19 8.18 -21.24 9.63
C VAL A 19 8.10 -20.00 10.52
N MET A 20 6.95 -19.73 11.12
CA MET A 20 6.77 -18.58 12.04
C MET A 20 7.66 -18.69 13.29
N SER A 21 7.92 -19.89 13.78
CA SER A 21 8.83 -20.12 14.93
C SER A 21 10.30 -19.80 14.63
N GLN A 22 10.68 -19.72 13.33
CA GLN A 22 12.05 -19.40 12.93
C GLN A 22 12.34 -17.89 12.97
N PHE A 23 11.31 -17.03 13.08
CA PHE A 23 11.52 -15.58 13.20
C PHE A 23 11.95 -15.19 14.62
N LYS A 24 12.88 -14.24 14.67
CA LYS A 24 13.25 -13.60 15.93
C LYS A 24 12.20 -12.54 16.29
N SER A 25 12.07 -12.23 17.57
CA SER A 25 11.09 -11.23 18.04
C SER A 25 11.26 -9.85 17.40
N ASN A 26 12.48 -9.44 17.10
CA ASN A 26 12.79 -8.17 16.43
C ASN A 26 12.57 -8.21 14.91
N GLU A 27 12.23 -9.35 14.34
CA GLU A 27 11.87 -9.51 12.92
C GLU A 27 10.35 -9.54 12.70
N LEU A 28 9.59 -9.35 13.75
CA LEU A 28 8.12 -9.32 13.73
C LEU A 28 7.62 -7.96 14.20
N ILE A 29 6.68 -7.36 13.45
CA ILE A 29 5.93 -6.17 13.83
C ILE A 29 4.46 -6.56 13.87
N ASP A 30 3.83 -6.51 15.04
CA ASP A 30 2.44 -6.94 15.26
C ASP A 30 2.15 -8.35 14.70
N GLY A 31 3.11 -9.27 14.88
CA GLY A 31 3.03 -10.66 14.40
C GLY A 31 3.31 -10.83 12.90
N ASN A 32 3.64 -9.77 12.18
CA ASN A 32 3.94 -9.81 10.76
C ASN A 32 5.45 -9.70 10.51
N PRO A 33 6.05 -10.59 9.71
CA PRO A 33 7.48 -10.59 9.48
C PRO A 33 7.92 -9.39 8.62
N ILE A 34 9.07 -8.81 8.97
CA ILE A 34 9.74 -7.84 8.10
C ILE A 34 10.48 -8.54 6.96
N THR A 35 10.69 -7.85 5.84
CA THR A 35 11.34 -8.41 4.65
C THR A 35 12.74 -8.96 4.93
N ALA A 36 13.52 -8.30 5.80
CA ALA A 36 14.83 -8.80 6.23
C ALA A 36 14.74 -10.15 6.98
N GLY A 37 13.72 -10.30 7.83
CA GLY A 37 13.43 -11.56 8.53
C GLY A 37 13.01 -12.66 7.56
N LEU A 38 12.14 -12.32 6.60
CA LEU A 38 11.73 -13.26 5.54
C LEU A 38 12.92 -13.79 4.74
N ARG A 39 13.85 -12.92 4.35
CA ARG A 39 15.06 -13.30 3.63
C ARG A 39 15.88 -14.32 4.43
N ARG A 40 16.18 -14.02 5.69
CA ARG A 40 16.93 -14.92 6.58
C ARG A 40 16.24 -16.26 6.79
N VAL A 41 14.92 -16.26 6.98
CA VAL A 41 14.15 -17.50 7.19
C VAL A 41 14.10 -18.34 5.93
N VAL A 42 13.98 -17.73 4.73
CA VAL A 42 14.11 -18.45 3.44
C VAL A 42 15.45 -19.17 3.37
N GLU A 43 16.56 -18.52 3.71
CA GLU A 43 17.90 -19.11 3.67
C GLU A 43 18.09 -20.24 4.68
N ILE A 44 17.37 -20.20 5.82
CA ILE A 44 17.41 -21.28 6.81
C ILE A 44 16.56 -22.48 6.39
N VAL A 45 15.36 -22.22 5.88
CA VAL A 45 14.31 -23.25 5.73
C VAL A 45 14.24 -23.83 4.33
N LEU A 46 14.47 -23.00 3.29
CA LEU A 46 14.30 -23.43 1.89
C LEU A 46 15.62 -23.63 1.16
N GLY A 47 16.51 -22.65 1.21
CA GLY A 47 17.72 -22.70 0.42
C GLY A 47 18.42 -21.35 0.25
N GLU A 48 19.55 -21.36 -0.43
CA GLU A 48 20.35 -20.16 -0.70
C GLU A 48 19.64 -19.24 -1.71
N ILE A 49 19.59 -17.93 -1.41
CA ILE A 49 19.10 -16.91 -2.36
C ILE A 49 20.27 -16.57 -3.30
N VAL A 50 20.24 -17.13 -4.51
CA VAL A 50 21.31 -16.96 -5.50
C VAL A 50 21.14 -15.75 -6.40
N GLU A 51 19.92 -15.24 -6.56
CA GLU A 51 19.61 -14.01 -7.30
C GLU A 51 18.42 -13.30 -6.70
N THR A 52 18.49 -11.99 -6.57
CA THR A 52 17.39 -11.16 -6.10
C THR A 52 17.44 -9.77 -6.70
N GLY A 53 16.32 -9.25 -7.18
CA GLY A 53 16.25 -7.92 -7.75
C GLY A 53 14.95 -7.60 -8.46
N PRO A 54 14.71 -6.31 -8.76
CA PRO A 54 13.57 -5.88 -9.56
C PRO A 54 13.75 -6.34 -11.01
N THR A 55 12.71 -6.95 -11.58
CA THR A 55 12.67 -7.35 -12.99
C THR A 55 11.96 -6.32 -13.86
N GLN A 56 11.01 -5.58 -13.27
CA GLN A 56 10.29 -4.50 -13.93
C GLN A 56 10.01 -3.37 -12.93
N VAL A 57 10.15 -2.13 -13.39
CA VAL A 57 9.89 -0.94 -12.59
C VAL A 57 9.05 0.03 -13.41
N PHE A 58 7.92 0.44 -12.88
CA PHE A 58 7.00 1.39 -13.49
C PHE A 58 6.86 2.61 -12.55
N PRO A 59 7.75 3.61 -12.65
CA PRO A 59 7.63 4.84 -11.87
C PRO A 59 6.50 5.71 -12.41
N ALA A 60 6.05 6.68 -11.61
CA ALA A 60 5.15 7.72 -12.12
C ALA A 60 5.84 8.51 -13.24
N THR A 61 5.07 8.83 -14.27
CA THR A 61 5.56 9.60 -15.42
C THR A 61 5.52 11.12 -15.21
N ASP A 62 4.70 11.58 -14.25
CA ASP A 62 4.63 12.99 -13.89
C ASP A 62 5.64 13.29 -12.76
N PRO A 63 6.70 14.07 -13.04
CA PRO A 63 7.70 14.43 -12.03
C PRO A 63 7.17 15.35 -10.94
N ASN A 64 6.04 16.03 -11.16
CA ASN A 64 5.38 16.92 -10.19
C ASN A 64 4.18 16.24 -9.50
N GLY A 65 3.86 15.01 -9.92
CA GLY A 65 2.77 14.23 -9.33
C GLY A 65 3.16 13.60 -8.00
N PRO A 66 2.18 13.10 -7.25
CA PRO A 66 2.45 12.34 -6.03
C PRO A 66 3.27 11.10 -6.35
N GLY A 67 4.24 10.78 -5.48
CA GLY A 67 5.12 9.63 -5.64
C GLY A 67 4.33 8.33 -5.82
N ARG A 68 4.56 7.65 -6.94
CA ARG A 68 3.94 6.37 -7.28
C ARG A 68 4.94 5.49 -8.01
N ALA A 69 4.95 4.21 -7.67
CA ALA A 69 5.67 3.21 -8.44
C ALA A 69 5.00 1.84 -8.30
N THR A 70 5.14 1.03 -9.34
CA THR A 70 4.87 -0.42 -9.30
C THR A 70 6.19 -1.13 -9.62
N VAL A 71 6.53 -2.13 -8.82
CA VAL A 71 7.75 -2.92 -9.01
C VAL A 71 7.37 -4.39 -9.05
N VAL A 72 7.91 -5.13 -10.00
CA VAL A 72 7.92 -6.59 -10.01
C VAL A 72 9.30 -7.03 -9.53
N TYR A 73 9.34 -7.80 -8.45
CA TYR A 73 10.57 -8.25 -7.83
C TYR A 73 10.69 -9.77 -7.93
N ARG A 74 11.88 -10.26 -8.24
CA ARG A 74 12.19 -11.70 -8.37
C ARG A 74 13.21 -12.12 -7.33
N VAL A 75 12.97 -13.29 -6.75
CA VAL A 75 13.91 -13.99 -5.88
C VAL A 75 14.11 -15.39 -6.46
N VAL A 76 15.37 -15.81 -6.58
CA VAL A 76 15.76 -17.13 -7.07
C VAL A 76 16.46 -17.87 -5.94
N ILE A 77 15.99 -19.09 -5.66
CA ILE A 77 16.41 -19.88 -4.50
C ILE A 77 16.90 -21.24 -5.01
N ASP A 78 18.13 -21.63 -4.59
CA ASP A 78 18.61 -22.99 -4.70
C ASP A 78 18.15 -23.80 -3.50
N GLU A 79 17.10 -24.60 -3.67
CA GLU A 79 16.46 -25.33 -2.57
C GLU A 79 17.33 -26.49 -2.08
N TYR A 80 17.56 -26.56 -0.77
CA TYR A 80 18.35 -27.62 -0.13
C TYR A 80 17.74 -29.00 -0.32
N GLU A 81 16.42 -29.13 -0.13
CA GLU A 81 15.73 -30.41 -0.17
C GLU A 81 15.65 -30.99 -1.60
N SER A 82 15.32 -30.15 -2.56
CA SER A 82 15.12 -30.60 -3.96
C SER A 82 16.37 -30.55 -4.82
N GLY A 83 17.39 -29.78 -4.39
CA GLY A 83 18.56 -29.45 -5.20
C GLY A 83 18.22 -28.72 -6.50
N ARG A 84 17.08 -28.04 -6.56
CA ARG A 84 16.59 -27.34 -7.74
C ARG A 84 16.52 -25.84 -7.50
N THR A 85 16.91 -25.09 -8.50
CA THR A 85 16.72 -23.65 -8.52
C THR A 85 15.26 -23.33 -8.83
N LYS A 86 14.60 -22.56 -7.94
CA LYS A 86 13.24 -22.07 -8.13
C LYS A 86 13.19 -20.55 -8.11
N SER A 87 12.32 -19.99 -8.96
CA SER A 87 12.12 -18.54 -9.07
C SER A 87 10.74 -18.16 -8.59
N TYR A 88 10.70 -17.12 -7.73
CA TYR A 88 9.49 -16.56 -7.19
C TYR A 88 9.45 -15.06 -7.52
N ALA A 89 8.33 -14.58 -8.05
CA ALA A 89 8.17 -13.17 -8.36
C ALA A 89 6.79 -12.69 -7.93
N ASP A 90 6.73 -11.43 -7.51
CA ASP A 90 5.47 -10.78 -7.18
C ASP A 90 5.54 -9.26 -7.42
N PRO A 91 4.45 -8.62 -7.86
CA PRO A 91 4.37 -7.17 -7.96
C PRO A 91 3.94 -6.54 -6.63
N ALA A 92 4.39 -5.30 -6.41
CA ALA A 92 3.82 -4.41 -5.43
C ALA A 92 3.79 -2.98 -5.96
N ASP A 93 2.81 -2.22 -5.51
CA ASP A 93 2.66 -0.81 -5.80
C ASP A 93 2.75 0.04 -4.53
N VAL A 94 3.16 1.29 -4.74
CA VAL A 94 3.20 2.34 -3.72
C VAL A 94 2.59 3.61 -4.30
N TRP A 95 1.72 4.23 -3.54
CA TRP A 95 1.13 5.52 -3.83
C TRP A 95 0.55 6.12 -2.53
N HIS A 96 0.24 7.42 -2.53
CA HIS A 96 -0.20 8.15 -1.33
C HIS A 96 -1.47 7.59 -0.65
N GLY A 97 -2.27 6.77 -1.34
CA GLY A 97 -3.47 6.12 -0.77
C GLY A 97 -3.18 4.80 -0.06
N ASN A 98 -2.00 4.17 -0.30
CA ASN A 98 -1.64 2.89 0.31
C ASN A 98 -0.36 2.93 1.15
N THR A 99 0.20 4.13 1.39
CA THR A 99 1.36 4.30 2.26
C THR A 99 1.47 5.74 2.77
N ASP A 100 2.33 5.98 3.76
CA ASP A 100 2.59 7.31 4.31
C ASP A 100 3.42 8.17 3.36
N ASP A 101 3.30 9.49 3.48
CA ASP A 101 3.97 10.46 2.61
C ASP A 101 5.51 10.31 2.62
N LEU A 102 6.09 9.94 3.77
CA LEU A 102 7.52 9.65 3.89
C LEU A 102 7.98 8.52 2.96
N PHE A 103 7.19 7.46 2.85
CA PHE A 103 7.49 6.34 1.97
C PHE A 103 7.14 6.63 0.50
N CYS A 104 6.19 7.53 0.25
CA CYS A 104 5.90 8.04 -1.09
C CYS A 104 7.01 8.92 -1.66
N ALA A 105 7.88 9.51 -0.81
CA ALA A 105 9.06 10.24 -1.25
C ALA A 105 10.08 9.33 -1.97
N HIS A 106 10.05 8.02 -1.67
CA HIS A 106 10.92 7.01 -2.29
C HIS A 106 10.09 5.82 -2.81
N PRO A 107 9.17 6.03 -3.77
CA PRO A 107 8.14 5.07 -4.11
C PRO A 107 8.71 3.79 -4.73
N VAL A 108 9.78 3.87 -5.53
CA VAL A 108 10.43 2.71 -6.14
C VAL A 108 11.09 1.84 -5.06
N ALA A 109 11.82 2.43 -4.12
CA ALA A 109 12.48 1.69 -3.05
C ALA A 109 11.44 0.98 -2.15
N THR A 110 10.38 1.70 -1.76
CA THR A 110 9.31 1.14 -0.94
C THR A 110 8.55 0.03 -1.67
N ALA A 111 8.22 0.22 -2.96
CA ALA A 111 7.57 -0.81 -3.76
C ALA A 111 8.47 -2.04 -3.96
N SER A 112 9.79 -1.84 -4.11
CA SER A 112 10.77 -2.96 -4.20
C SER A 112 10.76 -3.80 -2.93
N THR A 113 10.84 -3.19 -1.75
CA THR A 113 10.80 -3.91 -0.47
C THR A 113 9.49 -4.68 -0.28
N ARG A 114 8.35 -4.07 -0.62
CA ARG A 114 7.05 -4.76 -0.58
C ARG A 114 6.97 -5.93 -1.54
N ALA A 115 7.44 -5.75 -2.78
CA ALA A 115 7.42 -6.80 -3.81
C ALA A 115 8.37 -7.96 -3.45
N GLU A 116 9.54 -7.67 -2.87
CA GLU A 116 10.45 -8.67 -2.33
C GLU A 116 9.79 -9.47 -1.20
N GLY A 117 9.20 -8.79 -0.21
CA GLY A 117 8.47 -9.43 0.88
C GLY A 117 7.38 -10.38 0.39
N ARG A 118 6.63 -9.98 -0.65
CA ARG A 118 5.62 -10.83 -1.31
C ARG A 118 6.24 -12.06 -1.99
N ALA A 119 7.34 -11.91 -2.73
CA ALA A 119 8.02 -13.01 -3.39
C ALA A 119 8.58 -14.02 -2.37
N LEU A 120 9.18 -13.55 -1.27
CA LEU A 120 9.70 -14.39 -0.19
C LEU A 120 8.57 -15.13 0.56
N ARG A 121 7.47 -14.44 0.88
CA ARG A 121 6.29 -15.09 1.50
C ARG A 121 5.68 -16.17 0.59
N LYS A 122 5.64 -15.90 -0.72
CA LYS A 122 5.18 -16.88 -1.71
C LYS A 122 6.07 -18.13 -1.72
N ALA A 123 7.40 -17.94 -1.62
CA ALA A 123 8.35 -19.05 -1.51
C ALA A 123 8.10 -19.88 -0.22
N LEU A 124 7.96 -19.21 0.92
CA LEU A 124 7.67 -19.82 2.22
C LEU A 124 6.23 -20.34 2.38
N LYS A 125 5.34 -20.09 1.42
CA LYS A 125 3.90 -20.39 1.50
C LYS A 125 3.24 -19.81 2.77
N LEU A 126 3.72 -18.68 3.25
CA LEU A 126 3.13 -17.98 4.40
C LEU A 126 1.82 -17.30 4.01
N ARG A 127 0.84 -17.34 4.93
CA ARG A 127 -0.48 -16.69 4.78
C ARG A 127 -0.55 -15.29 5.39
N VAL A 128 0.40 -14.95 6.27
CA VAL A 128 0.50 -13.62 6.88
C VAL A 128 1.08 -12.61 5.89
N LEU A 129 0.76 -11.32 6.08
CA LEU A 129 1.37 -10.24 5.31
C LEU A 129 2.79 -9.94 5.80
N ALA A 130 3.64 -9.38 4.97
CA ALA A 130 4.88 -8.76 5.44
C ALA A 130 4.55 -7.41 6.11
N ALA A 131 5.32 -7.04 7.13
CA ALA A 131 5.07 -5.82 7.89
C ALA A 131 5.06 -4.56 6.99
N GLU A 132 5.88 -4.53 5.96
CA GLU A 132 5.96 -3.43 4.99
C GLU A 132 4.75 -3.36 4.04
N GLU A 133 3.95 -4.43 3.96
CA GLU A 133 2.71 -4.44 3.18
C GLU A 133 1.53 -3.83 3.94
N LEU A 134 1.64 -3.76 5.27
CA LEU A 134 0.62 -3.14 6.10
C LEU A 134 0.69 -1.62 5.90
N ALA A 135 -0.39 -1.07 5.38
CA ALA A 135 -0.49 0.38 5.34
C ALA A 135 -0.65 0.90 6.76
N LYS A 136 0.18 1.88 7.14
CA LYS A 136 0.06 2.54 8.43
C LYS A 136 -1.20 3.39 8.56
N LYS A 137 -1.85 3.73 7.44
CA LYS A 137 -3.17 4.35 7.43
C LYS A 137 -4.23 3.27 7.43
N ASP A 138 -5.25 3.48 8.22
CA ASP A 138 -6.43 2.63 8.28
C ASP A 138 -7.11 2.56 6.90
N ILE A 139 -6.62 1.64 6.04
CA ILE A 139 -7.19 1.44 4.70
C ILE A 139 -8.67 1.07 4.80
N VAL A 140 -9.08 0.37 5.86
CA VAL A 140 -10.49 0.02 6.07
C VAL A 140 -11.31 1.29 6.25
N GLY A 141 -10.82 2.25 7.03
CA GLY A 141 -11.45 3.57 7.16
C GLY A 141 -11.47 4.35 5.84
N ILE A 142 -10.38 4.33 5.08
CA ILE A 142 -10.31 5.01 3.77
C ILE A 142 -11.22 4.34 2.74
N VAL A 143 -11.23 3.02 2.67
CA VAL A 143 -12.10 2.26 1.75
C VAL A 143 -13.56 2.43 2.16
N GLN A 144 -13.89 2.37 3.45
CA GLN A 144 -15.25 2.63 3.93
C GLN A 144 -15.68 4.07 3.68
N GLN A 145 -14.80 5.06 3.85
CA GLN A 145 -15.09 6.44 3.46
C GLN A 145 -15.29 6.57 1.95
N SER A 146 -14.48 5.91 1.13
CA SER A 146 -14.63 5.94 -0.34
C SER A 146 -15.88 5.19 -0.81
N VAL A 147 -16.25 4.10 -0.16
CA VAL A 147 -17.48 3.34 -0.46
C VAL A 147 -18.72 4.08 0.05
N ASN A 148 -18.63 4.72 1.22
CA ASN A 148 -19.73 5.54 1.76
C ASN A 148 -19.83 6.92 1.07
N GLN A 149 -18.85 7.32 0.27
CA GLN A 149 -18.87 8.50 -0.60
C GLN A 149 -19.28 8.17 -2.04
N GLN A 150 -19.67 6.92 -2.34
CA GLN A 150 -20.48 6.72 -3.53
C GLN A 150 -21.72 7.62 -3.38
N PRO A 151 -22.04 8.43 -4.39
CA PRO A 151 -23.28 9.18 -4.36
C PRO A 151 -24.40 8.17 -4.13
N THR A 152 -24.97 8.18 -2.93
CA THR A 152 -26.32 7.64 -2.83
C THR A 152 -27.10 8.37 -3.91
N ASP A 153 -27.89 7.64 -4.69
CA ASP A 153 -28.91 8.20 -5.59
C ASP A 153 -29.98 8.97 -4.77
N GLY A 154 -29.50 9.81 -3.86
CA GLY A 154 -30.28 10.83 -3.20
C GLY A 154 -30.58 11.91 -4.24
N GLU A 155 -31.85 12.25 -4.41
CA GLU A 155 -32.28 13.33 -5.27
C GLU A 155 -31.34 14.53 -5.09
N TRP A 156 -30.71 14.95 -6.19
CA TRP A 156 -29.86 16.13 -6.22
C TRP A 156 -30.67 17.34 -5.73
N ASN A 157 -30.30 17.85 -4.56
CA ASN A 157 -30.92 19.06 -4.00
C ASN A 157 -29.99 20.26 -4.23
N PRO A 158 -30.30 21.13 -5.18
CA PRO A 158 -29.47 22.32 -5.50
C PRO A 158 -29.36 23.31 -4.35
N ASP A 159 -30.33 23.34 -3.43
CA ASP A 159 -30.40 24.26 -2.30
C ASP A 159 -29.61 23.76 -1.09
N GLU A 160 -29.14 22.51 -1.12
CA GLU A 160 -28.33 21.97 -0.02
C GLU A 160 -26.97 22.65 0.03
N LYS A 161 -26.54 23.06 1.23
CA LYS A 161 -25.23 23.67 1.44
C LYS A 161 -24.10 22.67 1.21
N ILE A 162 -22.99 23.17 0.66
CA ILE A 162 -21.79 22.36 0.47
C ILE A 162 -21.22 21.88 1.81
N SER A 163 -20.66 20.66 1.81
CA SER A 163 -20.05 20.08 2.99
C SER A 163 -18.71 20.76 3.35
N PRO A 164 -18.25 20.67 4.62
CA PRO A 164 -16.93 21.16 5.02
C PRO A 164 -15.78 20.60 4.17
N GLN A 165 -15.91 19.39 3.68
CA GLN A 165 -14.91 18.75 2.81
C GLN A 165 -14.88 19.39 1.42
N GLN A 166 -16.04 19.73 0.86
CA GLN A 166 -16.14 20.47 -0.41
C GLN A 166 -15.58 21.89 -0.27
N ILE A 167 -15.83 22.54 0.86
CA ILE A 167 -15.24 23.85 1.20
C ILE A 167 -13.71 23.76 1.18
N ASN A 168 -13.13 22.82 1.92
CA ASN A 168 -11.68 22.63 1.97
C ASN A 168 -11.09 22.29 0.59
N PHE A 169 -11.80 21.51 -0.23
CA PHE A 169 -11.35 21.20 -1.58
C PHE A 169 -11.29 22.45 -2.47
N ILE A 170 -12.35 23.29 -2.45
CA ILE A 170 -12.41 24.53 -3.21
C ILE A 170 -11.31 25.50 -2.75
N ASP A 171 -11.15 25.68 -1.44
CA ASP A 171 -10.14 26.58 -0.86
C ASP A 171 -8.71 26.15 -1.26
N ASN A 172 -8.40 24.85 -1.15
CA ASN A 172 -7.12 24.31 -1.58
C ASN A 172 -6.87 24.50 -3.09
N LYS A 173 -7.89 24.30 -3.92
CA LYS A 173 -7.76 24.50 -5.37
C LYS A 173 -7.58 25.95 -5.73
N CYS A 174 -8.34 26.84 -5.15
CA CYS A 174 -8.19 28.28 -5.35
C CYS A 174 -6.79 28.77 -4.90
N SER A 175 -6.31 28.27 -3.76
CA SER A 175 -4.96 28.59 -3.28
C SER A 175 -3.87 28.08 -4.21
N GLN A 176 -4.01 26.87 -4.78
CA GLN A 176 -3.06 26.33 -5.77
C GLN A 176 -3.00 27.13 -7.07
N LEU A 177 -4.11 27.79 -7.43
CA LEU A 177 -4.24 28.58 -8.67
C LEU A 177 -4.06 30.07 -8.45
N ASP A 178 -3.74 30.49 -7.23
CA ASP A 178 -3.64 31.91 -6.80
C ASP A 178 -4.93 32.70 -7.12
N ILE A 179 -6.07 32.08 -6.89
CA ILE A 179 -7.39 32.65 -7.12
C ILE A 179 -8.04 32.94 -5.75
N ASP A 180 -8.60 34.14 -5.59
CA ASP A 180 -9.42 34.45 -4.43
C ASP A 180 -10.71 33.60 -4.44
N VAL A 181 -10.90 32.78 -3.41
CA VAL A 181 -12.01 31.85 -3.29
C VAL A 181 -13.37 32.54 -3.34
N MET A 182 -13.50 33.71 -2.70
CA MET A 182 -14.77 34.44 -2.70
C MET A 182 -15.05 35.12 -4.04
N LYS A 183 -14.02 35.56 -4.76
CA LYS A 183 -14.15 36.05 -6.13
C LYS A 183 -14.55 34.96 -7.11
N PHE A 184 -14.01 33.76 -6.92
CA PHE A 184 -14.39 32.58 -7.71
C PHE A 184 -15.86 32.20 -7.46
N VAL A 185 -16.27 32.05 -6.20
CA VAL A 185 -17.63 31.65 -5.81
C VAL A 185 -18.68 32.67 -6.26
N ASN A 186 -18.35 33.96 -6.23
CA ASN A 186 -19.24 35.04 -6.64
C ASN A 186 -19.09 35.46 -8.11
N SER A 187 -18.37 34.67 -8.92
CA SER A 187 -18.24 34.94 -10.37
C SER A 187 -19.53 34.71 -11.16
N GLY A 188 -20.49 33.96 -10.55
CA GLY A 188 -21.83 33.74 -11.09
C GLY A 188 -22.86 34.79 -10.65
N SER A 189 -24.14 34.47 -10.86
CA SER A 189 -25.26 35.37 -10.53
C SER A 189 -25.58 35.48 -9.05
N ALA A 190 -25.06 34.59 -8.20
CA ALA A 190 -25.27 34.57 -6.77
C ALA A 190 -24.18 35.40 -6.06
N ASN A 191 -24.55 36.01 -4.92
CA ASN A 191 -23.63 36.79 -4.09
C ASN A 191 -23.66 36.23 -2.67
N TYR A 192 -22.65 35.43 -2.34
CA TYR A 192 -22.55 34.82 -1.01
C TYR A 192 -21.64 35.63 -0.08
N PRO A 193 -22.05 35.86 1.17
CA PRO A 193 -21.23 36.59 2.15
C PRO A 193 -20.04 35.78 2.65
N SER A 194 -20.08 34.44 2.51
CA SER A 194 -19.00 33.53 2.89
C SER A 194 -19.14 32.21 2.15
N ILE A 195 -18.02 31.44 2.03
CA ILE A 195 -18.00 30.13 1.41
C ILE A 195 -18.95 29.13 2.08
N ASN A 196 -19.18 29.26 3.39
CA ASN A 196 -20.11 28.40 4.13
C ASN A 196 -21.58 28.58 3.74
N GLY A 197 -21.92 29.64 2.99
CA GLY A 197 -23.27 29.90 2.49
C GLY A 197 -23.52 29.35 1.10
N VAL A 198 -22.50 28.84 0.42
CA VAL A 198 -22.59 28.34 -0.95
C VAL A 198 -23.40 27.04 -1.00
N ASN A 199 -24.32 26.94 -1.94
CA ASN A 199 -25.06 25.73 -2.21
C ASN A 199 -24.38 24.82 -3.25
N LYS A 200 -24.84 23.58 -3.38
CA LYS A 200 -24.25 22.57 -4.24
C LYS A 200 -24.32 22.94 -5.74
N ASP A 201 -25.34 23.67 -6.15
CA ASP A 201 -25.49 24.05 -7.56
C ASP A 201 -24.39 25.04 -8.00
N THR A 202 -24.09 26.03 -7.16
CA THR A 202 -23.01 26.99 -7.42
C THR A 202 -21.62 26.35 -7.37
N ALA A 203 -21.40 25.37 -6.52
CA ALA A 203 -20.13 24.70 -6.37
C ALA A 203 -19.80 23.72 -7.53
N LYS A 204 -20.76 23.41 -8.37
CA LYS A 204 -20.61 22.48 -9.51
C LYS A 204 -20.14 23.16 -10.80
N ASN A 205 -20.34 24.46 -10.94
CA ASN A 205 -19.93 25.26 -12.10
C ASN A 205 -18.53 25.82 -11.89
#